data_3b52bf601660fe37d0a51421ac7cd6ea
#
_entry.id   3b52bf601660fe37d0a51421ac7cd6ea
#
_cell.length_a   1.000
_cell.length_b   1.000
_cell.length_c   1.000
_cell.angle_alpha   90.00
_cell.angle_beta   90.00
_cell.angle_gamma   90.00
#
_symmetry.space_group_name_H-M   'P 1'
#
loop_
_entity.id
_entity.type
_entity.pdbx_description
1 polymer ?
#
loop_
_entity_poly.entity_id
_entity_poly.type
_entity_poly.pdbx_seq_one_letter_code
_entity_poly.pdbx_strand_id
1 'polypeptide(L)'
;ADVNDANADGISGKANLVWDEKNRRMMLGRFGWKSEAATLDQQVAGAYNEDMGVTSYIFRRESSYGQVQHDGIEDEPEVPDSIFNSVVFYVKTLAVPARRKVTDPIVRRGKDIFSQASCDKCHVTTLRTKTDVTFPEASNQVIHPYTDLLLHDMGPGLADNRPAYEASGSEWRTSPLWGIGLTQLVNGHNNYLHDGRARSIMEANMWHGG
;
A
#
# COMPACT_ATOMS: atom_id res chain seq x y z
N ALA A 1 -12.52 -5.46 -10.18
CA ALA A 1 -11.62 -5.94 -11.22
C ALA A 1 -11.42 -7.46 -11.10
N ASP A 2 -11.14 -8.12 -12.19
CA ASP A 2 -10.82 -9.54 -12.23
C ASP A 2 -9.58 -9.76 -13.12
N VAL A 3 -8.91 -10.91 -12.96
CA VAL A 3 -7.58 -11.14 -13.58
C VAL A 3 -7.62 -11.15 -15.12
N ASN A 4 -8.75 -11.54 -15.70
CA ASN A 4 -8.86 -11.78 -17.14
C ASN A 4 -9.85 -10.85 -17.83
N ASP A 5 -10.30 -9.78 -17.15
CA ASP A 5 -11.36 -8.91 -17.66
C ASP A 5 -12.59 -9.68 -18.19
N ALA A 6 -13.02 -10.70 -17.42
CA ALA A 6 -14.11 -11.60 -17.84
C ALA A 6 -15.46 -10.88 -17.96
N ASN A 7 -15.61 -9.73 -17.31
CA ASN A 7 -16.78 -8.87 -17.43
C ASN A 7 -16.67 -7.86 -18.60
N ALA A 8 -15.55 -7.87 -19.34
CA ALA A 8 -15.28 -7.05 -20.51
C ALA A 8 -15.47 -5.54 -20.27
N ASP A 9 -15.06 -5.05 -19.10
CA ASP A 9 -15.12 -3.62 -18.76
C ASP A 9 -13.81 -2.87 -19.03
N GLY A 10 -12.82 -3.57 -19.57
CA GLY A 10 -11.49 -3.02 -19.90
C GLY A 10 -10.55 -2.90 -18.69
N ILE A 11 -10.93 -3.47 -17.54
CA ILE A 11 -10.15 -3.34 -16.30
C ILE A 11 -9.86 -4.74 -15.73
N SER A 12 -8.62 -5.17 -15.84
CA SER A 12 -8.12 -6.35 -15.14
C SER A 12 -7.41 -5.96 -13.85
N GLY A 13 -7.39 -6.87 -12.87
CA GLY A 13 -6.68 -6.67 -11.63
C GLY A 13 -6.38 -7.99 -10.94
N LYS A 14 -5.19 -8.15 -10.39
CA LYS A 14 -4.78 -9.40 -9.73
C LYS A 14 -4.19 -9.16 -8.34
N ALA A 15 -4.30 -10.17 -7.49
CA ALA A 15 -3.60 -10.19 -6.21
C ALA A 15 -2.10 -10.44 -6.42
N ASN A 16 -1.26 -9.87 -5.54
CA ASN A 16 0.14 -10.29 -5.44
C ASN A 16 0.26 -11.32 -4.30
N LEU A 17 0.69 -12.53 -4.60
CA LEU A 17 1.01 -13.54 -3.60
C LEU A 17 2.49 -13.43 -3.25
N VAL A 18 2.77 -13.17 -1.97
CA VAL A 18 4.12 -12.85 -1.49
C VAL A 18 4.51 -13.76 -0.34
N TRP A 19 5.78 -14.01 -0.18
CA TRP A 19 6.31 -14.73 0.97
C TRP A 19 6.25 -13.85 2.21
N ASP A 20 5.62 -14.34 3.27
CA ASP A 20 5.62 -13.68 4.57
C ASP A 20 6.66 -14.34 5.49
N GLU A 21 7.69 -13.59 5.86
CA GLU A 21 8.82 -14.09 6.65
C GLU A 21 8.41 -14.49 8.07
N LYS A 22 7.47 -13.77 8.68
CA LYS A 22 6.97 -14.09 10.02
C LYS A 22 6.19 -15.39 10.05
N ASN A 23 5.30 -15.58 9.07
CA ASN A 23 4.40 -16.74 9.00
C ASN A 23 4.97 -17.91 8.18
N ARG A 24 6.12 -17.72 7.51
CA ARG A 24 6.83 -18.73 6.70
C ARG A 24 5.94 -19.39 5.65
N ARG A 25 5.14 -18.59 4.95
CA ARG A 25 4.22 -19.06 3.89
C ARG A 25 3.88 -17.96 2.90
N MET A 26 3.37 -18.36 1.73
CA MET A 26 2.78 -17.44 0.76
C MET A 26 1.48 -16.86 1.33
N MET A 27 1.34 -15.54 1.23
CA MET A 27 0.17 -14.79 1.70
C MET A 27 -0.19 -13.70 0.70
N LEU A 28 -1.42 -13.19 0.81
CA LEU A 28 -1.88 -12.06 0.02
C LEU A 28 -1.13 -10.79 0.43
N GLY A 29 -0.37 -10.21 -0.48
CA GLY A 29 0.30 -8.92 -0.33
C GLY A 29 -0.70 -7.77 -0.24
N ARG A 30 -0.41 -6.79 0.60
CA ARG A 30 -1.29 -5.63 0.85
C ARG A 30 -0.55 -4.31 0.98
N PHE A 31 0.70 -4.34 1.40
CA PHE A 31 1.52 -3.17 1.70
C PHE A 31 2.64 -3.03 0.67
N GLY A 32 3.18 -1.81 0.56
CA GLY A 32 4.12 -1.46 -0.50
C GLY A 32 3.42 -1.07 -1.81
N TRP A 33 4.17 -0.47 -2.73
CA TRP A 33 3.67 0.02 -4.01
C TRP A 33 3.18 -1.10 -4.94
N LYS A 34 3.77 -2.29 -4.83
CA LYS A 34 3.42 -3.49 -5.58
C LYS A 34 2.84 -4.60 -4.71
N SER A 35 2.28 -4.27 -3.54
CA SER A 35 1.76 -5.25 -2.58
C SER A 35 2.82 -6.27 -2.14
N GLU A 36 4.02 -5.84 -1.84
CA GLU A 36 5.20 -6.69 -1.59
C GLU A 36 5.24 -7.27 -0.18
N ALA A 37 4.48 -6.72 0.77
CA ALA A 37 4.37 -7.23 2.13
C ALA A 37 2.94 -7.63 2.47
N ALA A 38 2.78 -8.80 3.11
CA ALA A 38 1.48 -9.33 3.47
C ALA A 38 0.96 -8.80 4.81
N THR A 39 1.86 -8.48 5.73
CA THR A 39 1.54 -8.06 7.11
C THR A 39 2.24 -6.75 7.46
N LEU A 40 1.68 -6.01 8.42
CA LEU A 40 2.35 -4.82 8.96
C LEU A 40 3.63 -5.20 9.70
N ASP A 41 3.69 -6.38 10.29
CA ASP A 41 4.90 -6.90 10.91
C ASP A 41 6.04 -6.97 9.89
N GLN A 42 5.79 -7.56 8.72
CA GLN A 42 6.79 -7.63 7.64
C GLN A 42 7.11 -6.25 7.06
N GLN A 43 6.10 -5.39 6.86
CA GLN A 43 6.31 -4.04 6.36
C GLN A 43 7.20 -3.20 7.28
N VAL A 44 6.97 -3.28 8.60
CA VAL A 44 7.79 -2.57 9.61
C VAL A 44 9.19 -3.17 9.66
N ALA A 45 9.31 -4.50 9.64
CA ALA A 45 10.62 -5.17 9.63
C ALA A 45 11.43 -4.83 8.38
N GLY A 46 10.78 -4.76 7.21
CA GLY A 46 11.40 -4.32 5.97
C GLY A 46 11.94 -2.89 6.05
N ALA A 47 11.14 -1.96 6.58
CA ALA A 47 11.57 -0.58 6.76
C ALA A 47 12.78 -0.47 7.73
N TYR A 48 12.80 -1.22 8.82
CA TYR A 48 13.98 -1.28 9.68
C TYR A 48 15.22 -1.79 8.93
N ASN A 49 15.06 -2.90 8.20
CA ASN A 49 16.18 -3.58 7.55
C ASN A 49 16.69 -2.85 6.30
N GLU A 50 15.78 -2.45 5.41
CA GLU A 50 16.14 -1.89 4.10
C GLU A 50 16.46 -0.39 4.17
N ASP A 51 15.75 0.38 5.01
CA ASP A 51 15.92 1.84 5.08
C ASP A 51 16.94 2.26 6.15
N MET A 52 17.13 1.46 7.21
CA MET A 52 17.98 1.82 8.34
C MET A 52 19.14 0.83 8.58
N GLY A 53 19.13 -0.33 7.94
CA GLY A 53 20.10 -1.40 8.18
C GLY A 53 19.91 -2.16 9.50
N VAL A 54 18.79 -1.92 10.21
CA VAL A 54 18.54 -2.46 11.55
C VAL A 54 17.82 -3.80 11.46
N THR A 55 18.35 -4.80 12.13
CA THR A 55 17.82 -6.16 12.15
C THR A 55 16.75 -6.39 13.22
N SER A 56 15.87 -7.35 12.98
CA SER A 56 14.78 -7.74 13.87
C SER A 56 14.63 -9.26 13.92
N TYR A 57 13.77 -9.78 14.79
CA TYR A 57 13.50 -11.22 14.82
C TYR A 57 12.89 -11.77 13.52
N ILE A 58 12.35 -10.90 12.65
CA ILE A 58 11.81 -11.27 11.33
C ILE A 58 12.93 -11.29 10.29
N PHE A 59 13.69 -10.20 10.17
CA PHE A 59 14.87 -10.09 9.32
C PHE A 59 16.12 -10.04 10.19
N ARG A 60 16.77 -11.18 10.35
CA ARG A 60 17.91 -11.36 11.26
C ARG A 60 19.27 -11.04 10.63
N ARG A 61 19.29 -10.68 9.38
CA ARG A 61 20.50 -10.29 8.67
C ARG A 61 20.33 -8.91 8.11
N GLU A 62 21.37 -8.13 8.22
CA GLU A 62 21.41 -6.83 7.57
C GLU A 62 21.21 -6.96 6.06
N SER A 63 20.63 -5.93 5.44
CA SER A 63 20.50 -5.85 3.99
C SER A 63 21.87 -5.85 3.26
N SER A 64 22.94 -5.45 3.96
CA SER A 64 24.34 -5.45 3.50
C SER A 64 25.06 -6.80 3.64
N TYR A 65 24.43 -7.80 4.28
CA TYR A 65 25.09 -9.09 4.55
C TYR A 65 25.71 -9.72 3.29
N GLY A 66 27.00 -10.05 3.40
CA GLY A 66 27.78 -10.60 2.30
C GLY A 66 28.27 -9.58 1.26
N GLN A 67 28.06 -8.30 1.49
CA GLN A 67 28.56 -7.20 0.68
C GLN A 67 29.77 -6.53 1.36
N VAL A 68 30.52 -5.72 0.60
CA VAL A 68 31.73 -5.04 1.11
C VAL A 68 31.46 -4.09 2.27
N GLN A 69 30.25 -3.50 2.29
CA GLN A 69 29.82 -2.55 3.33
C GLN A 69 29.23 -3.21 4.59
N HIS A 70 29.17 -4.55 4.65
CA HIS A 70 28.77 -5.26 5.87
C HIS A 70 29.78 -4.98 6.97
N ASP A 71 29.30 -4.60 8.14
CA ASP A 71 30.18 -4.18 9.24
C ASP A 71 30.92 -5.35 9.93
N GLY A 72 30.39 -6.58 9.80
CA GLY A 72 30.95 -7.78 10.38
C GLY A 72 30.76 -7.91 11.89
N ILE A 73 29.85 -7.14 12.47
CA ILE A 73 29.48 -7.25 13.89
C ILE A 73 28.40 -8.33 14.03
N GLU A 74 28.46 -9.16 15.05
CA GLU A 74 27.49 -10.23 15.36
C GLU A 74 26.63 -9.80 16.55
N ASP A 75 25.72 -8.81 16.33
CA ASP A 75 24.81 -8.29 17.35
C ASP A 75 23.32 -8.41 16.98
N GLU A 76 22.99 -9.17 15.94
CA GLU A 76 21.61 -9.41 15.50
C GLU A 76 20.81 -10.34 16.47
N PRO A 77 19.53 -10.04 16.65
CA PRO A 77 18.77 -8.89 16.14
C PRO A 77 18.96 -7.66 17.03
N GLU A 78 19.25 -6.50 16.41
CA GLU A 78 19.55 -5.25 17.10
C GLU A 78 18.32 -4.65 17.80
N VAL A 79 17.13 -4.70 17.16
CA VAL A 79 15.92 -4.18 17.80
C VAL A 79 15.28 -5.22 18.72
N PRO A 80 15.07 -4.93 20.01
CA PRO A 80 14.38 -5.85 20.90
C PRO A 80 12.94 -6.10 20.47
N ASP A 81 12.47 -7.35 20.60
CA ASP A 81 11.10 -7.76 20.23
C ASP A 81 10.02 -6.86 20.84
N SER A 82 10.20 -6.40 22.08
CA SER A 82 9.23 -5.53 22.75
C SER A 82 9.12 -4.16 22.09
N ILE A 83 10.22 -3.60 21.64
CA ILE A 83 10.26 -2.31 20.91
C ILE A 83 9.65 -2.51 19.53
N PHE A 84 10.08 -3.53 18.79
CA PHE A 84 9.54 -3.85 17.48
C PHE A 84 8.01 -4.03 17.52
N ASN A 85 7.50 -4.86 18.43
CA ASN A 85 6.07 -5.10 18.59
C ASN A 85 5.28 -3.84 18.99
N SER A 86 5.89 -2.94 19.76
CA SER A 86 5.30 -1.64 20.11
C SER A 86 5.15 -0.74 18.88
N VAL A 87 6.15 -0.72 18.00
CA VAL A 87 6.08 0.02 16.73
C VAL A 87 5.02 -0.57 15.80
N VAL A 88 4.96 -1.89 15.66
CA VAL A 88 3.90 -2.56 14.88
C VAL A 88 2.51 -2.21 15.44
N PHE A 89 2.34 -2.25 16.75
CA PHE A 89 1.09 -1.87 17.41
C PHE A 89 0.74 -0.40 17.13
N TYR A 90 1.69 0.50 17.27
CA TYR A 90 1.50 1.92 16.95
C TYR A 90 1.02 2.11 15.51
N VAL A 91 1.68 1.48 14.54
CA VAL A 91 1.29 1.57 13.12
C VAL A 91 -0.12 1.03 12.89
N LYS A 92 -0.49 -0.08 13.56
CA LYS A 92 -1.86 -0.65 13.50
C LYS A 92 -2.94 0.28 14.04
N THR A 93 -2.58 1.16 14.98
CA THR A 93 -3.53 2.08 15.64
C THR A 93 -3.62 3.46 14.99
N LEU A 94 -2.82 3.73 13.96
CA LEU A 94 -2.90 5.00 13.24
C LEU A 94 -4.27 5.17 12.59
N ALA A 95 -4.96 6.24 12.96
CA ALA A 95 -6.26 6.56 12.41
C ALA A 95 -6.16 7.20 11.03
N VAL A 96 -7.07 6.84 10.14
CA VAL A 96 -7.22 7.55 8.86
C VAL A 96 -7.99 8.86 9.06
N PRO A 97 -7.71 9.90 8.26
CA PRO A 97 -8.45 11.15 8.34
C PRO A 97 -9.95 10.94 8.08
N ALA A 98 -10.79 11.56 8.90
CA ALA A 98 -12.23 11.54 8.68
C ALA A 98 -12.59 12.23 7.35
N ARG A 99 -13.63 11.74 6.69
CA ARG A 99 -14.16 12.37 5.48
C ARG A 99 -14.65 13.77 5.80
N ARG A 100 -14.26 14.73 4.96
CA ARG A 100 -14.58 16.15 5.15
C ARG A 100 -15.72 16.58 4.23
N LYS A 101 -16.53 17.55 4.70
CA LYS A 101 -17.58 18.22 3.92
C LYS A 101 -18.53 17.26 3.19
N VAL A 102 -18.89 16.15 3.81
CA VAL A 102 -19.70 15.08 3.18
C VAL A 102 -21.11 15.54 2.76
N THR A 103 -21.58 16.67 3.31
CA THR A 103 -22.88 17.28 2.96
C THR A 103 -22.78 18.37 1.90
N ASP A 104 -21.58 18.80 1.54
CA ASP A 104 -21.36 19.83 0.52
C ASP A 104 -21.81 19.32 -0.86
N PRO A 105 -22.67 20.08 -1.57
CA PRO A 105 -23.15 19.67 -2.90
C PRO A 105 -22.05 19.43 -3.92
N ILE A 106 -20.93 20.17 -3.85
CA ILE A 106 -19.79 20.00 -4.76
C ILE A 106 -19.10 18.66 -4.47
N VAL A 107 -18.92 18.30 -3.19
CA VAL A 107 -18.33 17.03 -2.78
C VAL A 107 -19.20 15.85 -3.20
N ARG A 108 -20.54 15.98 -3.06
CA ARG A 108 -21.49 14.96 -3.53
C ARG A 108 -21.43 14.79 -5.04
N ARG A 109 -21.47 15.90 -5.79
CA ARG A 109 -21.31 15.85 -7.25
C ARG A 109 -19.96 15.21 -7.67
N GLY A 110 -18.87 15.52 -6.97
CA GLY A 110 -17.57 14.89 -7.22
C GLY A 110 -17.62 13.37 -7.02
N LYS A 111 -18.35 12.88 -6.01
CA LYS A 111 -18.57 11.45 -5.81
C LYS A 111 -19.34 10.82 -6.98
N ASP A 112 -20.38 11.49 -7.47
CA ASP A 112 -21.18 10.99 -8.60
C ASP A 112 -20.31 10.92 -9.88
N ILE A 113 -19.49 11.95 -10.14
CA ILE A 113 -18.56 11.99 -11.28
C ILE A 113 -17.51 10.87 -11.15
N PHE A 114 -16.99 10.60 -9.94
CA PHE A 114 -16.03 9.53 -9.69
C PHE A 114 -16.58 8.17 -10.13
N SER A 115 -17.84 7.86 -9.81
CA SER A 115 -18.50 6.63 -10.27
C SER A 115 -18.83 6.67 -11.77
N GLN A 116 -19.30 7.80 -12.29
CA GLN A 116 -19.57 7.93 -13.72
C GLN A 116 -18.34 7.77 -14.60
N ALA A 117 -17.19 8.18 -14.11
CA ALA A 117 -15.90 8.00 -14.76
C ALA A 117 -15.27 6.62 -14.51
N SER A 118 -16.00 5.69 -13.87
CA SER A 118 -15.55 4.32 -13.57
C SER A 118 -14.31 4.23 -12.65
N CYS A 119 -13.95 5.31 -11.95
CA CYS A 119 -12.82 5.30 -11.02
C CYS A 119 -13.01 4.32 -9.86
N ASP A 120 -14.26 4.07 -9.45
CA ASP A 120 -14.63 3.15 -8.38
C ASP A 120 -14.46 1.66 -8.73
N LYS A 121 -14.14 1.33 -9.97
CA LYS A 121 -13.85 -0.05 -10.38
C LYS A 121 -12.52 -0.56 -9.82
N CYS A 122 -11.50 0.30 -9.70
CA CYS A 122 -10.23 0.04 -9.01
C CYS A 122 -10.25 0.67 -7.62
N HIS A 123 -10.70 1.91 -7.51
CA HIS A 123 -10.80 2.64 -6.25
C HIS A 123 -12.11 2.33 -5.51
N VAL A 124 -12.29 1.06 -5.11
CA VAL A 124 -13.47 0.57 -4.38
C VAL A 124 -13.70 1.42 -3.15
N THR A 125 -14.88 2.06 -3.10
CA THR A 125 -15.19 3.13 -2.15
C THR A 125 -15.39 2.63 -0.72
N THR A 126 -15.78 1.37 -0.55
CA THR A 126 -16.20 0.84 0.76
C THR A 126 -15.73 -0.60 0.92
N LEU A 127 -15.01 -0.85 1.99
CA LEU A 127 -14.60 -2.17 2.43
C LEU A 127 -15.05 -2.40 3.88
N ARG A 128 -15.04 -3.65 4.30
CA ARG A 128 -15.24 -4.04 5.70
C ARG A 128 -14.02 -4.82 6.17
N THR A 129 -13.46 -4.43 7.31
CA THR A 129 -12.39 -5.19 7.93
C THR A 129 -12.91 -6.53 8.43
N LYS A 130 -12.06 -7.56 8.37
CA LYS A 130 -12.42 -8.88 8.92
C LYS A 130 -12.50 -8.84 10.44
N THR A 131 -13.07 -9.88 11.04
CA THR A 131 -12.98 -10.08 12.47
C THR A 131 -11.55 -10.46 12.86
N ASP A 132 -10.99 -9.75 13.83
CA ASP A 132 -9.68 -10.01 14.42
C ASP A 132 -9.85 -10.01 15.95
N VAL A 133 -9.66 -11.17 16.57
CA VAL A 133 -9.82 -11.31 18.02
C VAL A 133 -8.63 -10.72 18.80
N THR A 134 -7.50 -10.54 18.15
CA THR A 134 -6.29 -9.96 18.76
C THR A 134 -6.29 -8.44 18.69
N PHE A 135 -7.11 -7.86 17.81
CA PHE A 135 -7.27 -6.42 17.68
C PHE A 135 -8.75 -6.06 17.41
N PRO A 136 -9.61 -6.23 18.44
CA PRO A 136 -11.06 -6.10 18.30
C PRO A 136 -11.51 -4.69 17.89
N GLU A 137 -10.74 -3.64 18.20
CA GLU A 137 -11.03 -2.26 17.85
C GLU A 137 -11.04 -2.01 16.33
N ALA A 138 -10.26 -2.78 15.57
CA ALA A 138 -10.23 -2.72 14.11
C ALA A 138 -11.17 -3.74 13.44
N SER A 139 -11.86 -4.59 14.23
CA SER A 139 -12.71 -5.66 13.71
C SER A 139 -14.04 -5.14 13.18
N ASN A 140 -14.51 -5.72 12.07
CA ASN A 140 -15.81 -5.46 11.45
C ASN A 140 -16.12 -3.98 11.17
N GLN A 141 -15.09 -3.14 11.05
CA GLN A 141 -15.25 -1.73 10.74
C GLN A 141 -15.58 -1.54 9.26
N VAL A 142 -16.54 -0.66 8.98
CA VAL A 142 -16.77 -0.17 7.62
C VAL A 142 -15.79 0.96 7.37
N ILE A 143 -14.98 0.81 6.35
CA ILE A 143 -13.93 1.78 5.98
C ILE A 143 -14.12 2.23 4.53
N HIS A 144 -13.61 3.42 4.20
CA HIS A 144 -13.70 4.01 2.88
C HIS A 144 -12.31 4.33 2.31
N PRO A 145 -11.51 3.29 1.98
CA PRO A 145 -10.12 3.49 1.57
C PRO A 145 -9.99 3.93 0.11
N TYR A 146 -11.00 3.70 -0.71
CA TYR A 146 -10.93 3.96 -2.16
C TYR A 146 -9.80 3.18 -2.82
N THR A 147 -9.81 1.87 -2.65
CA THR A 147 -8.87 0.90 -3.23
C THR A 147 -9.47 -0.50 -3.21
N ASP A 148 -9.11 -1.33 -4.17
CA ASP A 148 -9.35 -2.77 -4.16
C ASP A 148 -8.13 -3.56 -3.66
N LEU A 149 -6.98 -2.90 -3.44
CA LEU A 149 -5.69 -3.47 -3.08
C LEU A 149 -5.10 -4.43 -4.13
N LEU A 150 -5.63 -4.45 -5.35
CA LEU A 150 -5.13 -5.27 -6.44
C LEU A 150 -4.04 -4.55 -7.24
N LEU A 151 -3.27 -5.33 -7.97
CA LEU A 151 -2.32 -4.86 -8.96
C LEU A 151 -3.07 -4.60 -10.27
N HIS A 152 -2.80 -3.45 -10.88
CA HIS A 152 -3.29 -3.09 -12.19
C HIS A 152 -2.12 -2.67 -13.08
N ASP A 153 -2.16 -3.03 -14.35
CA ASP A 153 -1.19 -2.54 -15.34
C ASP A 153 -1.49 -1.08 -15.64
N MET A 154 -0.52 -0.23 -15.35
CA MET A 154 -0.61 1.22 -15.53
C MET A 154 0.12 1.67 -16.80
N GLY A 155 0.47 0.73 -17.66
CA GLY A 155 1.12 0.97 -18.94
C GLY A 155 2.60 1.37 -18.84
N PRO A 156 3.26 1.49 -19.99
CA PRO A 156 4.71 1.72 -20.06
C PRO A 156 5.11 3.09 -19.52
N GLY A 157 4.21 4.08 -19.53
CA GLY A 157 4.48 5.43 -19.02
C GLY A 157 4.74 5.49 -17.52
N LEU A 158 4.18 4.54 -16.75
CA LEU A 158 4.36 4.43 -15.30
C LEU A 158 5.23 3.24 -14.91
N ALA A 159 5.75 2.47 -15.86
CA ALA A 159 6.58 1.31 -15.56
C ALA A 159 7.94 1.71 -14.95
N ASP A 160 8.36 0.97 -13.92
CA ASP A 160 9.72 1.01 -13.37
C ASP A 160 10.59 -0.15 -13.88
N ASN A 161 9.99 -1.09 -14.63
CA ASN A 161 10.61 -2.30 -15.13
C ASN A 161 11.17 -3.24 -14.05
N ARG A 162 10.77 -3.05 -12.80
CA ARG A 162 11.17 -3.90 -11.68
C ARG A 162 10.01 -4.82 -11.30
N PRO A 163 10.09 -6.12 -11.55
CA PRO A 163 9.10 -7.07 -11.06
C PRO A 163 9.24 -7.26 -9.53
N ALA A 164 8.11 -7.57 -8.88
CA ALA A 164 8.07 -7.89 -7.45
C ALA A 164 7.06 -9.01 -7.20
N TYR A 165 7.56 -10.23 -6.97
CA TYR A 165 6.75 -11.46 -6.92
C TYR A 165 5.94 -11.63 -8.21
N GLU A 166 4.60 -11.60 -8.16
CA GLU A 166 3.74 -11.71 -9.34
C GLU A 166 3.48 -10.37 -10.04
N ALA A 167 3.89 -9.26 -9.45
CA ALA A 167 3.78 -7.96 -10.08
C ALA A 167 4.85 -7.77 -11.16
N SER A 168 4.44 -7.36 -12.35
CA SER A 168 5.34 -6.94 -13.44
C SER A 168 5.92 -5.55 -13.18
N GLY A 169 6.80 -5.09 -14.08
CA GLY A 169 7.37 -3.75 -14.02
C GLY A 169 6.38 -2.62 -14.28
N SER A 170 5.21 -2.89 -14.88
CA SER A 170 4.16 -1.88 -15.13
C SER A 170 2.96 -1.98 -14.19
N GLU A 171 2.92 -3.02 -13.35
CA GLU A 171 1.81 -3.23 -12.44
C GLU A 171 2.02 -2.58 -11.08
N TRP A 172 0.99 -1.89 -10.61
CA TRP A 172 0.98 -1.15 -9.35
C TRP A 172 -0.28 -1.46 -8.55
N ARG A 173 -0.14 -1.52 -7.23
CA ARG A 173 -1.29 -1.65 -6.35
C ARG A 173 -2.13 -0.37 -6.37
N THR A 174 -3.44 -0.50 -6.49
CA THR A 174 -4.34 0.64 -6.30
C THR A 174 -4.09 1.29 -4.94
N SER A 175 -3.54 2.49 -4.95
CA SER A 175 -3.27 3.24 -3.72
C SER A 175 -4.55 3.73 -3.07
N PRO A 176 -4.70 3.60 -1.73
CA PRO A 176 -5.79 4.23 -1.00
C PRO A 176 -5.84 5.74 -1.22
N LEU A 177 -7.03 6.29 -1.47
CA LEU A 177 -7.22 7.73 -1.68
C LEU A 177 -7.68 8.48 -0.42
N TRP A 178 -7.83 7.80 0.71
CA TRP A 178 -8.18 8.46 1.96
C TRP A 178 -7.09 9.47 2.36
N GLY A 179 -7.51 10.67 2.75
CA GLY A 179 -6.58 11.73 3.13
C GLY A 179 -5.88 12.45 1.96
N ILE A 180 -6.05 12.03 0.71
CA ILE A 180 -5.34 12.61 -0.45
C ILE A 180 -5.51 14.13 -0.57
N GLY A 181 -6.66 14.66 -0.18
CA GLY A 181 -6.89 16.12 -0.17
C GLY A 181 -6.16 16.87 0.95
N LEU A 182 -5.37 16.20 1.79
CA LEU A 182 -4.52 16.77 2.83
C LEU A 182 -3.03 16.77 2.46
N THR A 183 -2.66 16.18 1.34
CA THR A 183 -1.25 15.99 0.94
C THR A 183 -0.46 17.30 0.99
N GLN A 184 -0.97 18.38 0.40
CA GLN A 184 -0.31 19.69 0.43
C GLN A 184 -0.16 20.24 1.87
N LEU A 185 -1.18 20.04 2.71
CA LEU A 185 -1.16 20.55 4.08
C LEU A 185 -0.16 19.80 4.95
N VAL A 186 -0.06 18.49 4.78
CA VAL A 186 0.76 17.61 5.60
C VAL A 186 2.21 17.55 5.10
N ASN A 187 2.39 17.40 3.79
CA ASN A 187 3.70 17.15 3.19
C ASN A 187 4.37 18.42 2.61
N GLY A 188 3.63 19.53 2.49
CA GLY A 188 4.16 20.75 1.88
C GLY A 188 4.27 20.71 0.35
N HIS A 189 3.80 19.63 -0.29
CA HIS A 189 3.83 19.45 -1.74
C HIS A 189 2.61 18.66 -2.25
N ASN A 190 2.40 18.66 -3.57
CA ASN A 190 1.35 17.92 -4.28
C ASN A 190 1.92 16.88 -5.25
N ASN A 191 2.90 16.11 -4.81
CA ASN A 191 3.46 15.04 -5.62
C ASN A 191 2.64 13.77 -5.44
N TYR A 192 2.13 13.22 -6.55
CA TYR A 192 1.26 12.04 -6.59
C TYR A 192 1.88 10.95 -7.47
N LEU A 193 1.27 9.79 -7.50
CA LEU A 193 1.73 8.53 -8.06
C LEU A 193 2.90 7.94 -7.24
N HIS A 194 3.35 6.74 -7.61
CA HIS A 194 4.38 6.00 -6.86
C HIS A 194 5.74 6.72 -6.81
N ASP A 195 6.05 7.53 -7.80
CA ASP A 195 7.32 8.25 -7.95
C ASP A 195 7.20 9.78 -7.82
N GLY A 196 6.01 10.27 -7.49
CA GLY A 196 5.78 11.70 -7.24
C GLY A 196 5.78 12.58 -8.49
N ARG A 197 5.74 12.02 -9.71
CA ARG A 197 5.82 12.78 -10.97
C ARG A 197 4.63 13.70 -11.22
N ALA A 198 3.45 13.32 -10.80
CA ALA A 198 2.25 14.14 -10.96
C ALA A 198 2.19 15.23 -9.89
N ARG A 199 2.05 16.48 -10.29
CA ARG A 199 2.05 17.67 -9.42
C ARG A 199 0.66 18.14 -9.03
N SER A 200 -0.36 17.44 -9.49
CA SER A 200 -1.77 17.69 -9.17
C SER A 200 -2.58 16.41 -9.32
N ILE A 201 -3.76 16.37 -8.69
CA ILE A 201 -4.71 15.26 -8.87
C ILE A 201 -5.15 15.17 -10.34
N MET A 202 -5.30 16.30 -11.03
CA MET A 202 -5.64 16.32 -12.46
C MET A 202 -4.56 15.65 -13.29
N GLU A 203 -3.30 15.98 -13.04
CA GLU A 203 -2.17 15.36 -13.74
C GLU A 203 -2.07 13.86 -13.41
N ALA A 204 -2.29 13.47 -12.14
CA ALA A 204 -2.34 12.07 -11.77
C ALA A 204 -3.44 11.32 -12.54
N ASN A 205 -4.63 11.91 -12.71
CA ASN A 205 -5.70 11.32 -13.51
C ASN A 205 -5.33 11.17 -14.98
N MET A 206 -4.56 12.10 -15.55
CA MET A 206 -4.13 12.02 -16.95
C MET A 206 -3.09 10.92 -17.19
N TRP A 207 -2.43 10.42 -16.15
CA TRP A 207 -1.52 9.29 -16.23
C TRP A 207 -2.24 7.92 -16.16
N HIS A 208 -3.53 7.89 -15.88
CA HIS A 208 -4.34 6.66 -15.89
C HIS A 208 -4.73 6.30 -17.34
N GLY A 209 -3.82 5.69 -18.06
CA GLY A 209 -4.01 5.35 -19.46
C GLY A 209 -3.15 4.14 -19.83
N GLY A 210 -3.31 3.04 -19.05
CA GLY A 210 -2.67 1.76 -19.33
C GLY A 210 -3.21 1.12 -20.60
#